data_1d2fba412a4783375eecdb6b34f87644
#
_entry.id   1d2fba412a4783375eecdb6b34f87644
#
_cell.length_a   1.000
_cell.length_b   1.000
_cell.length_c   1.000
_cell.angle_alpha   90.00
_cell.angle_beta   90.00
_cell.angle_gamma   90.00
#
_symmetry.space_group_name_H-M   'P 1'
#
loop_
_entity.id
_entity.type
_entity.pdbx_description
1 polymer ?
#
loop_
_entity_poly.entity_id
_entity_poly.type
_entity_poly.pdbx_seq_one_letter_code
_entity_poly.pdbx_strand_id
1 'polypeptide(L)'
;FHRMYVYIQKHYGIDLSKKKQLIISRLSNTLAKMGYTDFTRYVDDLVSSRKPEMVTDMLNKLTTNYTYFMREEEHFNYLYQTVLPDLAKKHAHDKVLSIWSAGCSSGEEPYTISMYLKDFFGSQASAWDTRILATDISQNILDTAQHPSYHEESLARVPVSYTHLRAHETR
;
A
#
# COMPACT_ATOMS: atom_id res chain seq x y z
N PHE A 1 21.09 9.82 14.87
CA PHE A 1 19.75 10.06 14.31
C PHE A 1 19.80 10.83 13.00
N HIS A 2 20.49 11.99 12.93
CA HIS A 2 20.59 12.82 11.73
C HIS A 2 21.02 12.03 10.48
N ARG A 3 22.09 11.25 10.57
CA ARG A 3 22.61 10.43 9.46
C ARG A 3 21.58 9.43 8.94
N MET A 4 20.81 8.84 9.82
CA MET A 4 19.77 7.86 9.44
C MET A 4 18.64 8.51 8.65
N TYR A 5 18.07 9.63 9.12
CA TYR A 5 16.95 10.23 8.38
C TYR A 5 17.43 10.85 7.04
N VAL A 6 18.63 11.42 6.98
CA VAL A 6 19.20 11.90 5.71
C VAL A 6 19.37 10.76 4.71
N TYR A 7 19.87 9.61 5.17
CA TYR A 7 19.98 8.42 4.34
C TYR A 7 18.61 7.95 3.83
N ILE A 8 17.62 7.82 4.71
CA ILE A 8 16.27 7.38 4.36
C ILE A 8 15.60 8.37 3.40
N GLN A 9 15.69 9.66 3.66
CA GLN A 9 15.12 10.68 2.78
C GLN A 9 15.75 10.65 1.40
N LYS A 10 17.08 10.54 1.33
CA LYS A 10 17.81 10.52 0.06
C LYS A 10 17.49 9.28 -0.80
N HIS A 11 17.38 8.11 -0.19
CA HIS A 11 17.25 6.84 -0.92
C HIS A 11 15.82 6.35 -1.06
N TYR A 12 14.90 6.77 -0.18
CA TYR A 12 13.52 6.28 -0.08
C TYR A 12 12.46 7.39 -0.12
N GLY A 13 12.88 8.66 -0.15
CA GLY A 13 11.95 9.80 -0.19
C GLY A 13 11.14 10.04 1.09
N ILE A 14 11.45 9.34 2.19
CA ILE A 14 10.67 9.42 3.44
C ILE A 14 11.29 10.46 4.37
N ASP A 15 10.55 11.52 4.71
CA ASP A 15 10.96 12.49 5.71
C ASP A 15 10.63 12.02 7.13
N LEU A 16 11.67 11.66 7.87
CA LEU A 16 11.60 11.25 9.27
C LEU A 16 12.21 12.29 10.22
N SER A 17 12.54 13.47 9.74
CA SER A 17 13.25 14.51 10.52
C SER A 17 12.55 14.88 11.84
N LYS A 18 11.22 14.94 11.83
CA LYS A 18 10.35 15.26 12.98
C LYS A 18 9.83 14.04 13.75
N LYS A 19 10.24 12.82 13.37
CA LYS A 19 9.67 11.57 13.91
C LYS A 19 10.63 10.79 14.83
N LYS A 20 11.56 11.48 15.51
CA LYS A 20 12.60 10.86 16.37
C LYS A 20 12.02 9.89 17.39
N GLN A 21 10.99 10.30 18.15
CA GLN A 21 10.37 9.46 19.19
C GLN A 21 9.71 8.19 18.60
N LEU A 22 9.05 8.33 17.47
CA LEU A 22 8.46 7.20 16.75
C LEU A 22 9.54 6.18 16.35
N ILE A 23 10.66 6.65 15.82
CA ILE A 23 11.78 5.82 15.41
C ILE A 23 12.35 5.05 16.61
N ILE A 24 12.62 5.76 17.71
CA ILE A 24 13.14 5.15 18.93
C ILE A 24 12.18 4.07 19.43
N SER A 25 10.88 4.37 19.56
CA SER A 25 9.91 3.41 20.08
C SER A 25 9.77 2.16 19.21
N ARG A 26 9.79 2.33 17.87
CA ARG A 26 9.63 1.20 16.93
C ARG A 26 10.89 0.36 16.77
N LEU A 27 12.08 0.96 16.88
CA LEU A 27 13.33 0.25 16.67
C LEU A 27 13.98 -0.30 17.96
N SER A 28 13.65 0.21 19.16
CA SER A 28 14.30 -0.19 20.41
C SER A 28 14.31 -1.71 20.63
N ASN A 29 13.16 -2.35 20.46
CA ASN A 29 13.05 -3.81 20.65
C ASN A 29 13.84 -4.58 19.57
N THR A 30 13.91 -4.04 18.37
CA THR A 30 14.65 -4.65 17.27
C THR A 30 16.14 -4.56 17.51
N LEU A 31 16.61 -3.39 17.92
CA LEU A 31 18.01 -3.17 18.25
C LEU A 31 18.49 -4.13 19.35
N ALA A 32 17.69 -4.27 20.41
CA ALA A 32 17.98 -5.20 21.49
C ALA A 32 18.05 -6.67 21.00
N LYS A 33 17.11 -7.09 20.16
CA LYS A 33 17.10 -8.45 19.56
C LYS A 33 18.29 -8.70 18.64
N MET A 34 18.76 -7.67 17.94
CA MET A 34 19.94 -7.74 17.07
C MET A 34 21.27 -7.57 17.82
N GLY A 35 21.23 -7.39 19.15
CA GLY A 35 22.42 -7.24 19.99
C GLY A 35 23.07 -5.85 19.93
N TYR A 36 22.38 -4.85 19.41
CA TYR A 36 22.86 -3.48 19.43
C TYR A 36 22.57 -2.82 20.78
N THR A 37 23.62 -2.39 21.45
CA THR A 37 23.56 -1.61 22.70
C THR A 37 23.58 -0.10 22.44
N ASP A 38 23.99 0.31 21.24
CA ASP A 38 24.08 1.70 20.82
C ASP A 38 23.42 1.93 19.47
N PHE A 39 22.55 2.92 19.44
CA PHE A 39 21.85 3.34 18.22
C PHE A 39 22.80 3.86 17.14
N THR A 40 23.91 4.49 17.51
CA THR A 40 24.91 5.03 16.59
C THR A 40 25.53 3.91 15.77
N ARG A 41 25.93 2.83 16.44
CA ARG A 41 26.50 1.63 15.78
C ARG A 41 25.52 1.00 14.80
N TYR A 42 24.25 0.88 15.18
CA TYR A 42 23.21 0.39 14.26
C TYR A 42 23.10 1.29 13.01
N VAL A 43 23.08 2.62 13.18
CA VAL A 43 23.03 3.56 12.06
C VAL A 43 24.29 3.46 11.18
N ASP A 44 25.44 3.28 11.78
CA ASP A 44 26.70 3.12 11.04
C ASP A 44 26.66 1.84 10.19
N ASP A 45 26.23 0.75 10.76
CA ASP A 45 26.05 -0.51 10.03
C ASP A 45 24.97 -0.40 8.93
N LEU A 46 23.85 0.26 9.23
CA LEU A 46 22.78 0.48 8.27
C LEU A 46 23.22 1.30 7.05
N VAL A 47 23.93 2.42 7.28
CA VAL A 47 24.36 3.34 6.23
C VAL A 47 25.57 2.80 5.45
N SER A 48 26.47 2.08 6.13
CA SER A 48 27.67 1.51 5.54
C SER A 48 27.50 0.07 5.05
N SER A 49 26.49 -0.63 5.56
CA SER A 49 26.28 -2.03 5.22
C SER A 49 25.71 -2.18 3.82
N ARG A 50 26.26 -3.17 3.12
CA ARG A 50 25.73 -3.67 1.85
C ARG A 50 24.65 -4.74 2.07
N LYS A 51 23.93 -4.67 3.22
CA LYS A 51 22.91 -5.65 3.60
C LYS A 51 21.52 -5.07 3.35
N PRO A 52 20.91 -5.32 2.19
CA PRO A 52 19.58 -4.80 1.84
C PRO A 52 18.51 -5.18 2.89
N GLU A 53 18.65 -6.36 3.50
CA GLU A 53 17.72 -6.87 4.50
C GLU A 53 17.62 -5.99 5.76
N MET A 54 18.71 -5.36 6.21
CA MET A 54 18.65 -4.42 7.33
C MET A 54 17.78 -3.19 7.02
N VAL A 55 17.91 -2.69 5.81
CA VAL A 55 17.13 -1.53 5.36
C VAL A 55 15.67 -1.91 5.20
N THR A 56 15.38 -3.05 4.60
CA THR A 56 14.03 -3.57 4.43
C THR A 56 13.34 -3.77 5.78
N ASP A 57 14.02 -4.40 6.75
CA ASP A 57 13.47 -4.59 8.10
C ASP A 57 13.20 -3.25 8.80
N MET A 58 14.11 -2.31 8.68
CA MET A 58 13.90 -0.96 9.21
C MET A 58 12.71 -0.27 8.56
N LEU A 59 12.59 -0.29 7.24
CA LEU A 59 11.47 0.33 6.52
C LEU A 59 10.14 -0.30 6.92
N ASN A 60 10.06 -1.63 6.99
CA ASN A 60 8.87 -2.36 7.45
C ASN A 60 8.41 -1.92 8.85
N LYS A 61 9.36 -1.57 9.74
CA LYS A 61 9.06 -1.11 11.10
C LYS A 61 8.71 0.36 11.18
N LEU A 62 9.24 1.19 10.28
CA LEU A 62 9.03 2.64 10.32
C LEU A 62 7.79 3.07 9.52
N THR A 63 7.35 2.29 8.55
CA THR A 63 6.12 2.55 7.79
C THR A 63 4.88 2.31 8.64
N THR A 64 3.81 3.03 8.33
CA THR A 64 2.50 2.86 8.95
C THR A 64 1.56 2.32 7.89
N ASN A 65 1.16 1.06 8.05
CA ASN A 65 0.40 0.33 7.05
C ASN A 65 -1.11 0.28 7.39
N TYR A 66 -1.62 1.35 8.06
CA TYR A 66 -3.03 1.41 8.40
C TYR A 66 -3.88 1.70 7.16
N THR A 67 -4.70 0.74 6.79
CA THR A 67 -5.62 0.81 5.65
C THR A 67 -6.92 0.04 5.97
N TYR A 68 -7.96 0.27 5.18
CA TYR A 68 -9.23 -0.46 5.24
C TYR A 68 -10.00 -0.25 3.93
N PHE A 69 -10.93 -1.17 3.64
CA PHE A 69 -11.77 -1.08 2.46
C PHE A 69 -12.65 0.18 2.46
N MET A 70 -12.83 0.77 1.29
CA MET A 70 -13.61 2.01 1.08
C MET A 70 -13.10 3.21 1.89
N ARG A 71 -11.81 3.23 2.26
CA ARG A 71 -11.18 4.39 2.87
C ARG A 71 -11.22 5.56 1.91
N GLU A 72 -11.45 6.80 2.47
CA GLU A 72 -11.57 8.02 1.67
C GLU A 72 -12.70 7.92 0.63
N GLU A 73 -13.90 7.54 1.08
CA GLU A 73 -15.09 7.30 0.25
C GLU A 73 -15.38 8.43 -0.74
N GLU A 74 -15.12 9.68 -0.37
CA GLU A 74 -15.31 10.84 -1.25
C GLU A 74 -14.42 10.76 -2.51
N HIS A 75 -13.19 10.26 -2.38
CA HIS A 75 -12.30 10.07 -3.51
C HIS A 75 -12.81 8.99 -4.46
N PHE A 76 -13.36 7.91 -3.94
CA PHE A 76 -13.95 6.84 -4.74
C PHE A 76 -15.25 7.27 -5.41
N ASN A 77 -16.07 8.08 -4.73
CA ASN A 77 -17.26 8.67 -5.33
C ASN A 77 -16.89 9.60 -6.50
N TYR A 78 -15.85 10.42 -6.34
CA TYR A 78 -15.33 11.26 -7.42
C TYR A 78 -14.76 10.44 -8.58
N LEU A 79 -13.99 9.39 -8.27
CA LEU A 79 -13.50 8.43 -9.27
C LEU A 79 -14.67 7.88 -10.10
N TYR A 80 -15.71 7.38 -9.44
CA TYR A 80 -16.84 6.71 -10.07
C TYR A 80 -17.71 7.68 -10.90
N GLN A 81 -18.04 8.84 -10.32
CA GLN A 81 -19.01 9.78 -10.92
C GLN A 81 -18.40 10.70 -11.98
N THR A 82 -17.10 10.97 -11.89
CA THR A 82 -16.44 11.97 -12.72
C THR A 82 -15.32 11.38 -13.57
N VAL A 83 -14.37 10.68 -12.93
CA VAL A 83 -13.15 10.26 -13.62
C VAL A 83 -13.41 9.08 -14.56
N LEU A 84 -14.09 8.04 -14.08
CA LEU A 84 -14.35 6.85 -14.89
C LEU A 84 -15.22 7.13 -16.15
N PRO A 85 -16.30 7.94 -16.09
CA PRO A 85 -17.04 8.31 -17.29
C PRO A 85 -16.20 9.03 -18.34
N ASP A 86 -15.32 9.95 -17.91
CA ASP A 86 -14.43 10.68 -18.81
C ASP A 86 -13.37 9.76 -19.44
N LEU A 87 -12.74 8.91 -18.62
CA LEU A 87 -11.76 7.94 -19.09
C LEU A 87 -12.40 6.89 -20.02
N ALA A 88 -13.57 6.36 -19.67
CA ALA A 88 -14.29 5.42 -20.50
C ALA A 88 -14.61 5.98 -21.89
N LYS A 89 -15.00 7.26 -21.96
CA LYS A 89 -15.21 7.96 -23.23
C LYS A 89 -13.92 8.14 -24.04
N LYS A 90 -12.83 8.55 -23.37
CA LYS A 90 -11.54 8.78 -24.01
C LYS A 90 -10.93 7.49 -24.56
N HIS A 91 -11.08 6.39 -23.81
CA HIS A 91 -10.51 5.08 -24.10
C HIS A 91 -11.53 4.10 -24.72
N ALA A 92 -12.64 4.59 -25.28
CA ALA A 92 -13.65 3.74 -25.89
C ALA A 92 -13.12 2.91 -27.08
N HIS A 93 -12.06 3.36 -27.73
CA HIS A 93 -11.44 2.73 -28.90
C HIS A 93 -10.49 1.59 -28.55
N ASP A 94 -9.71 1.73 -27.48
CA ASP A 94 -8.69 0.75 -27.03
C ASP A 94 -9.14 -0.06 -25.81
N LYS A 95 -10.08 0.48 -25.03
CA LYS A 95 -10.61 -0.12 -23.80
C LYS A 95 -9.54 -0.49 -22.78
N VAL A 96 -8.51 0.34 -22.64
CA VAL A 96 -7.39 0.14 -21.71
C VAL A 96 -7.37 1.23 -20.68
N LEU A 97 -7.42 0.86 -19.40
CA LEU A 97 -7.20 1.75 -18.26
C LEU A 97 -6.04 1.22 -17.43
N SER A 98 -4.95 1.99 -17.39
CA SER A 98 -3.81 1.70 -16.51
C SER A 98 -3.94 2.49 -15.22
N ILE A 99 -3.99 1.81 -14.10
CA ILE A 99 -4.22 2.39 -12.78
C ILE A 99 -3.03 2.06 -11.88
N TRP A 100 -2.62 3.00 -11.06
CA TRP A 100 -1.55 2.81 -10.10
C TRP A 100 -2.03 3.14 -8.69
N SER A 101 -2.01 2.13 -7.81
CA SER A 101 -2.19 2.28 -6.36
C SER A 101 -0.80 2.39 -5.73
N ALA A 102 -0.39 3.61 -5.42
CA ALA A 102 0.92 3.93 -4.86
C ALA A 102 0.88 3.93 -3.33
N GLY A 103 1.47 2.94 -2.69
CA GLY A 103 1.37 2.72 -1.25
C GLY A 103 0.13 1.89 -0.89
N CYS A 104 -0.05 0.76 -1.57
CA CYS A 104 -1.25 -0.08 -1.50
C CYS A 104 -1.45 -0.79 -0.15
N SER A 105 -0.46 -0.77 0.73
CA SER A 105 -0.50 -1.49 2.02
C SER A 105 -0.88 -2.96 1.84
N SER A 106 -1.82 -3.48 2.63
CA SER A 106 -2.32 -4.87 2.57
C SER A 106 -3.31 -5.14 1.43
N GLY A 107 -3.51 -4.19 0.53
CA GLY A 107 -4.26 -4.41 -0.71
C GLY A 107 -5.70 -3.88 -0.72
N GLU A 108 -6.23 -3.36 0.39
CA GLU A 108 -7.62 -2.90 0.47
C GLU A 108 -7.95 -1.81 -0.55
N GLU A 109 -6.99 -0.91 -0.86
CA GLU A 109 -7.21 0.13 -1.87
C GLU A 109 -7.30 -0.44 -3.30
N PRO A 110 -6.34 -1.21 -3.83
CA PRO A 110 -6.46 -1.76 -5.18
C PRO A 110 -7.67 -2.68 -5.33
N TYR A 111 -8.05 -3.45 -4.30
CA TYR A 111 -9.28 -4.23 -4.34
C TYR A 111 -10.53 -3.35 -4.33
N THR A 112 -10.54 -2.26 -3.55
CA THR A 112 -11.62 -1.26 -3.61
C THR A 112 -11.73 -0.68 -5.02
N ILE A 113 -10.62 -0.29 -5.65
CA ILE A 113 -10.60 0.19 -7.04
C ILE A 113 -11.20 -0.87 -7.98
N SER A 114 -10.79 -2.13 -7.83
CA SER A 114 -11.31 -3.23 -8.66
C SER A 114 -12.82 -3.40 -8.53
N MET A 115 -13.38 -3.29 -7.32
CA MET A 115 -14.82 -3.34 -7.09
C MET A 115 -15.54 -2.20 -7.82
N TYR A 116 -15.05 -0.97 -7.70
CA TYR A 116 -15.63 0.19 -8.40
C TYR A 116 -15.58 0.06 -9.92
N LEU A 117 -14.48 -0.47 -10.47
CA LEU A 117 -14.35 -0.71 -11.90
C LEU A 117 -15.33 -1.78 -12.39
N LYS A 118 -15.45 -2.89 -11.66
CA LYS A 118 -16.42 -3.95 -12.00
C LYS A 118 -17.86 -3.44 -11.97
N ASP A 119 -18.20 -2.64 -10.96
CA ASP A 119 -19.53 -2.04 -10.84
C ASP A 119 -19.80 -1.06 -11.99
N PHE A 120 -18.84 -0.17 -12.27
CA PHE A 120 -18.97 0.84 -13.32
C PHE A 120 -19.14 0.24 -14.71
N PHE A 121 -18.33 -0.74 -15.08
CA PHE A 121 -18.40 -1.39 -16.39
C PHE A 121 -19.46 -2.49 -16.47
N GLY A 122 -19.91 -3.03 -15.35
CA GLY A 122 -20.93 -4.07 -15.27
C GLY A 122 -20.66 -5.24 -16.21
N SER A 123 -21.61 -5.57 -17.07
CA SER A 123 -21.47 -6.64 -18.08
C SER A 123 -20.36 -6.41 -19.10
N GLN A 124 -19.88 -5.18 -19.25
CA GLN A 124 -18.79 -4.85 -20.17
C GLN A 124 -17.39 -4.95 -19.51
N ALA A 125 -17.28 -5.23 -18.23
CA ALA A 125 -16.02 -5.28 -17.49
C ALA A 125 -15.00 -6.22 -18.16
N SER A 126 -15.43 -7.35 -18.68
CA SER A 126 -14.55 -8.31 -19.39
C SER A 126 -13.97 -7.80 -20.72
N ALA A 127 -14.58 -6.76 -21.29
CA ALA A 127 -14.11 -6.15 -22.54
C ALA A 127 -13.05 -5.04 -22.30
N TRP A 128 -12.82 -4.67 -21.03
CA TRP A 128 -11.86 -3.65 -20.66
C TRP A 128 -10.62 -4.26 -20.00
N ASP A 129 -9.45 -3.80 -20.40
CA ASP A 129 -8.21 -4.05 -19.68
C ASP A 129 -8.07 -2.98 -18.57
N THR A 130 -8.35 -3.39 -17.34
CA THR A 130 -8.34 -2.51 -16.17
C THR A 130 -7.25 -2.93 -15.17
N ARG A 131 -6.05 -3.21 -15.66
CA ARG A 131 -4.94 -3.65 -14.81
C ARG A 131 -4.55 -2.57 -13.81
N ILE A 132 -4.39 -2.98 -12.54
CA ILE A 132 -3.97 -2.14 -11.43
C ILE A 132 -2.55 -2.53 -11.04
N LEU A 133 -1.60 -1.59 -11.16
CA LEU A 133 -0.28 -1.73 -10.57
C LEU A 133 -0.40 -1.31 -9.10
N ALA A 134 -0.15 -2.23 -8.17
CA ALA A 134 -0.12 -1.94 -6.74
C ALA A 134 1.32 -2.02 -6.23
N THR A 135 1.78 -0.99 -5.53
CA THR A 135 3.14 -0.93 -4.99
C THR A 135 3.12 -0.45 -3.55
N ASP A 136 4.05 -0.94 -2.75
CA ASP A 136 4.32 -0.44 -1.40
C ASP A 136 5.81 -0.54 -1.10
N ILE A 137 6.31 0.28 -0.18
CA ILE A 137 7.71 0.25 0.24
C ILE A 137 7.99 -0.90 1.24
N SER A 138 6.93 -1.38 1.92
CA SER A 138 7.00 -2.47 2.90
C SER A 138 6.77 -3.81 2.21
N GLN A 139 7.83 -4.60 2.06
CA GLN A 139 7.74 -5.92 1.43
C GLN A 139 6.78 -6.85 2.18
N ASN A 140 6.81 -6.84 3.51
CA ASN A 140 5.94 -7.71 4.31
C ASN A 140 4.44 -7.45 4.06
N ILE A 141 4.06 -6.19 3.80
CA ILE A 141 2.67 -5.87 3.55
C ILE A 141 2.26 -6.19 2.11
N LEU A 142 3.19 -6.10 1.16
CA LEU A 142 2.98 -6.56 -0.21
C LEU A 142 2.71 -8.07 -0.27
N ASP A 143 3.42 -8.85 0.54
CA ASP A 143 3.18 -10.30 0.63
C ASP A 143 1.74 -10.59 1.11
N THR A 144 1.22 -9.78 2.03
CA THR A 144 -0.19 -9.85 2.45
C THR A 144 -1.14 -9.47 1.31
N ALA A 145 -0.83 -8.40 0.57
CA ALA A 145 -1.64 -7.95 -0.55
C ALA A 145 -1.70 -8.96 -1.71
N GLN A 146 -0.61 -9.71 -1.94
CA GLN A 146 -0.54 -10.76 -2.96
C GLN A 146 -1.31 -12.04 -2.59
N HIS A 147 -1.48 -12.31 -1.29
CA HIS A 147 -2.20 -13.46 -0.78
C HIS A 147 -3.37 -13.00 0.10
N PRO A 148 -4.37 -12.34 -0.50
CA PRO A 148 -5.40 -11.65 0.25
C PRO A 148 -6.27 -12.64 1.03
N SER A 149 -6.23 -12.49 2.34
CA SER A 149 -7.13 -13.20 3.27
C SER A 149 -7.58 -12.18 4.29
N TYR A 150 -8.81 -11.70 4.15
CA TYR A 150 -9.36 -10.67 5.02
C TYR A 150 -10.40 -11.24 5.97
N HIS A 151 -10.36 -10.81 7.23
CA HIS A 151 -11.43 -11.13 8.19
C HIS A 151 -12.73 -10.45 7.79
N GLU A 152 -13.86 -11.10 8.07
CA GLU A 152 -15.19 -10.56 7.75
C GLU A 152 -15.42 -9.16 8.31
N GLU A 153 -14.90 -8.88 9.50
CA GLU A 153 -14.95 -7.56 10.12
C GLU A 153 -14.30 -6.46 9.28
N SER A 154 -13.23 -6.78 8.54
CA SER A 154 -12.56 -5.85 7.63
C SER A 154 -13.45 -5.45 6.45
N LEU A 155 -14.39 -6.31 6.09
CA LEU A 155 -15.33 -6.10 5.00
C LEU A 155 -16.64 -5.40 5.43
N ALA A 156 -16.79 -5.06 6.70
CA ALA A 156 -18.01 -4.44 7.22
C ALA A 156 -18.38 -3.11 6.55
N ARG A 157 -17.40 -2.41 6.01
CA ARG A 157 -17.59 -1.15 5.28
C ARG A 157 -17.88 -1.34 3.79
N VAL A 158 -17.68 -2.54 3.26
CA VAL A 158 -17.96 -2.83 1.84
C VAL A 158 -19.47 -2.99 1.66
N PRO A 159 -20.10 -2.15 0.83
CA PRO A 159 -21.54 -2.21 0.60
C PRO A 159 -22.02 -3.62 0.18
N VAL A 160 -23.22 -3.98 0.59
CA VAL A 160 -23.81 -5.29 0.25
C VAL A 160 -23.90 -5.51 -1.25
N SER A 161 -24.07 -4.46 -2.04
CA SER A 161 -24.05 -4.49 -3.51
C SER A 161 -22.76 -5.09 -4.09
N TYR A 162 -21.65 -5.04 -3.37
CA TYR A 162 -20.37 -5.62 -3.79
C TYR A 162 -20.11 -7.02 -3.22
N THR A 163 -21.04 -7.61 -2.47
CA THR A 163 -20.83 -8.94 -1.85
C THR A 163 -20.61 -10.06 -2.88
N HIS A 164 -21.24 -9.96 -4.04
CA HIS A 164 -21.03 -10.92 -5.13
C HIS A 164 -19.61 -10.88 -5.72
N LEU A 165 -18.90 -9.75 -5.56
CA LEU A 165 -17.51 -9.60 -5.99
C LEU A 165 -16.53 -10.20 -4.98
N ARG A 166 -16.91 -10.28 -3.69
CA ARG A 166 -16.08 -10.89 -2.64
C ARG A 166 -15.76 -12.36 -2.92
N ALA A 167 -16.68 -13.11 -3.52
CA ALA A 167 -16.54 -14.56 -3.75
C ALA A 167 -15.60 -14.91 -4.92
N HIS A 168 -15.29 -13.97 -5.80
CA HIS A 168 -14.47 -14.21 -7.00
C HIS A 168 -12.98 -13.88 -6.80
N GLU A 169 -12.63 -13.15 -5.74
CA GLU A 169 -11.25 -12.69 -5.49
C GLU A 169 -10.50 -13.52 -4.44
N THR A 170 -11.17 -14.49 -3.81
CA THR A 170 -10.60 -15.43 -2.83
C THR A 170 -10.18 -16.78 -3.42
N ARG A 171 -10.01 -16.87 -4.75
CA ARG A 171 -9.52 -18.10 -5.42
C ARG A 171 -8.22 -17.86 -6.14
#